data_39e0c63a2a16c3ddae2d59278ebbd361
#
_entry.id   39e0c63a2a16c3ddae2d59278ebbd361
#
_cell.length_a   1.000
_cell.length_b   1.000
_cell.length_c   1.000
_cell.angle_alpha   90.00
_cell.angle_beta   90.00
_cell.angle_gamma   90.00
#
_symmetry.space_group_name_H-M   'P 1'
#
loop_
_entity.id
_entity.type
_entity.pdbx_description
1 polymer ?
#
loop_
_entity_poly.entity_id
_entity_poly.type
_entity_poly.pdbx_seq_one_letter_code
_entity_poly.pdbx_strand_id
1 'polypeptide(L)'
;MSKATKQPAWLPEPEDHDYPAAISYLSLIFDSATVQGQVEALRGAPMTSFKAKDIFRASGLSLLGISNSHVAKNRAKIDSGTQLSPLLLVRDPAHGKVIVADGYHRLCAVYADDEDALIPCKIA
;
A
#
# COMPACT_ATOMS: atom_id res chain seq x y z
N MET A 1 -15.15 -24.77 1.97
CA MET A 1 -15.64 -24.00 0.88
C MET A 1 -14.69 -22.89 0.49
N SER A 2 -14.64 -22.69 -0.71
CA SER A 2 -13.78 -21.62 -1.17
C SER A 2 -14.36 -20.27 -0.78
N LYS A 3 -13.50 -19.31 -0.65
CA LYS A 3 -13.94 -17.96 -0.56
C LYS A 3 -14.65 -17.59 -1.84
N ALA A 4 -15.81 -17.02 -1.71
CA ALA A 4 -16.52 -16.50 -2.85
C ALA A 4 -15.94 -15.16 -3.29
N THR A 5 -15.03 -14.60 -2.51
CA THR A 5 -14.46 -13.28 -2.77
C THR A 5 -13.59 -13.30 -4.01
N LYS A 6 -13.69 -12.25 -4.79
CA LYS A 6 -12.83 -12.05 -5.93
C LYS A 6 -11.43 -11.66 -5.47
N GLN A 7 -10.46 -12.09 -6.23
CA GLN A 7 -9.10 -11.60 -6.03
C GLN A 7 -9.03 -10.13 -6.46
N PRO A 8 -8.25 -9.32 -5.74
CA PRO A 8 -8.04 -7.94 -6.16
C PRO A 8 -7.41 -7.88 -7.55
N ALA A 9 -7.87 -6.96 -8.37
CA ALA A 9 -7.23 -6.63 -9.63
C ALA A 9 -6.31 -5.43 -9.39
N TRP A 10 -5.15 -5.43 -10.03
CA TRP A 10 -4.14 -4.41 -9.82
C TRP A 10 -3.72 -3.76 -11.13
N LEU A 11 -3.45 -2.47 -11.07
CA LEU A 11 -2.75 -1.79 -12.15
C LEU A 11 -1.31 -2.32 -12.22
N PRO A 12 -0.69 -2.29 -13.41
CA PRO A 12 0.68 -2.80 -13.55
C PRO A 12 1.72 -1.92 -12.84
N GLU A 13 1.39 -0.65 -12.58
CA GLU A 13 2.26 0.29 -11.89
C GLU A 13 1.43 1.28 -11.08
N PRO A 14 2.04 1.96 -10.07
CA PRO A 14 1.36 3.03 -9.37
C PRO A 14 0.90 4.13 -10.33
N GLU A 15 -0.19 4.80 -9.98
CA GLU A 15 -0.69 5.93 -10.75
C GLU A 15 0.13 7.17 -10.47
N ASP A 16 0.15 8.11 -11.42
CA ASP A 16 0.95 9.33 -11.28
C ASP A 16 0.59 10.11 -10.01
N HIS A 17 -0.70 10.14 -9.63
CA HIS A 17 -1.14 10.86 -8.44
C HIS A 17 -0.78 10.19 -7.13
N ASP A 18 -0.33 8.94 -7.17
CA ASP A 18 0.10 8.23 -5.95
C ASP A 18 1.40 8.82 -5.39
N TYR A 19 2.28 9.32 -6.26
CA TYR A 19 3.54 9.88 -5.82
C TYR A 19 3.38 11.19 -5.06
N PRO A 20 2.57 12.16 -5.51
CA PRO A 20 2.26 13.33 -4.68
C PRO A 20 1.61 12.98 -3.33
N ALA A 21 0.76 11.95 -3.30
CA ALA A 21 0.16 11.49 -2.05
C ALA A 21 1.24 10.95 -1.10
N ALA A 22 2.20 10.19 -1.62
CA ALA A 22 3.32 9.70 -0.82
C ALA A 22 4.18 10.85 -0.30
N ILE A 23 4.44 11.86 -1.14
CA ILE A 23 5.19 13.05 -0.73
C ILE A 23 4.49 13.74 0.43
N SER A 24 3.18 13.91 0.34
CA SER A 24 2.40 14.56 1.38
C SER A 24 2.56 13.85 2.72
N TYR A 25 2.46 12.54 2.73
CA TYR A 25 2.61 11.76 3.97
C TYR A 25 4.05 11.76 4.48
N LEU A 26 5.01 11.49 3.61
CA LEU A 26 6.43 11.42 3.99
C LEU A 26 6.96 12.74 4.51
N SER A 27 6.41 13.85 4.04
CA SER A 27 6.82 15.20 4.48
C SER A 27 6.48 15.49 5.93
N LEU A 28 5.62 14.68 6.56
CA LEU A 28 5.36 14.77 8.00
C LEU A 28 6.46 14.07 8.81
N ILE A 29 7.24 13.21 8.19
CA ILE A 29 8.22 12.37 8.87
C ILE A 29 9.64 12.81 8.57
N PHE A 30 9.89 13.20 7.32
CA PHE A 30 11.23 13.50 6.81
C PHE A 30 11.29 14.92 6.25
N ASP A 31 12.50 15.46 6.15
CA ASP A 31 12.70 16.75 5.48
C ASP A 31 12.51 16.63 3.97
N SER A 32 12.40 17.78 3.29
CA SER A 32 12.06 17.78 1.87
C SER A 32 13.14 17.15 0.97
N ALA A 33 14.42 17.30 1.31
CA ALA A 33 15.48 16.69 0.53
C ALA A 33 15.43 15.16 0.63
N THR A 34 15.19 14.64 1.83
CA THR A 34 15.04 13.20 2.06
C THR A 34 13.83 12.65 1.31
N VAL A 35 12.69 13.34 1.41
CA VAL A 35 11.45 12.93 0.71
C VAL A 35 11.67 12.88 -0.79
N GLN A 36 12.33 13.89 -1.35
CA GLN A 36 12.61 13.94 -2.78
C GLN A 36 13.44 12.74 -3.24
N GLY A 37 14.48 12.40 -2.47
CA GLY A 37 15.29 11.22 -2.76
C GLY A 37 14.52 9.92 -2.66
N GLN A 38 13.66 9.80 -1.64
CA GLN A 38 12.81 8.62 -1.45
C GLN A 38 11.85 8.43 -2.63
N VAL A 39 11.20 9.50 -3.06
CA VAL A 39 10.22 9.42 -4.15
C VAL A 39 10.91 9.14 -5.49
N GLU A 40 12.06 9.72 -5.74
CA GLU A 40 12.85 9.39 -6.94
C GLU A 40 13.24 7.92 -6.95
N ALA A 41 13.67 7.39 -5.79
CA ALA A 41 13.99 5.98 -5.66
C ALA A 41 12.77 5.09 -5.92
N LEU A 42 11.60 5.50 -5.42
CA LEU A 42 10.35 4.78 -5.67
C LEU A 42 10.00 4.78 -7.14
N ARG A 43 10.12 5.92 -7.82
CA ARG A 43 9.81 5.98 -9.25
C ARG A 43 10.67 5.01 -10.06
N GLY A 44 11.93 4.88 -9.70
CA GLY A 44 12.87 3.99 -10.40
C GLY A 44 12.86 2.54 -9.90
N ALA A 45 12.16 2.25 -8.81
CA ALA A 45 12.17 0.90 -8.24
C ALA A 45 11.38 -0.07 -9.12
N PRO A 46 11.80 -1.34 -9.20
CA PRO A 46 11.02 -2.35 -9.89
C PRO A 46 9.77 -2.69 -9.09
N MET A 47 8.74 -3.18 -9.79
CA MET A 47 7.57 -3.74 -9.12
C MET A 47 7.97 -5.05 -8.42
N THR A 48 7.41 -5.22 -7.24
CA THR A 48 7.55 -6.45 -6.45
C THR A 48 6.24 -6.72 -5.74
N SER A 49 6.19 -7.72 -4.87
CA SER A 49 5.00 -7.99 -4.09
C SER A 49 5.36 -8.62 -2.76
N PHE A 50 4.53 -8.33 -1.76
CA PHE A 50 4.65 -8.91 -0.43
C PHE A 50 3.25 -9.27 0.07
N LYS A 51 3.18 -10.22 1.00
CA LYS A 51 1.92 -10.59 1.62
C LYS A 51 1.37 -9.44 2.44
N ALA A 52 0.06 -9.25 2.40
CA ALA A 52 -0.62 -8.22 3.17
C ALA A 52 -0.23 -8.25 4.65
N LYS A 53 -0.22 -9.43 5.27
CA LYS A 53 0.13 -9.58 6.69
C LYS A 53 1.56 -9.15 6.98
N ASP A 54 2.48 -9.39 6.06
CA ASP A 54 3.88 -9.02 6.27
C ASP A 54 4.07 -7.50 6.20
N ILE A 55 3.37 -6.85 5.29
CA ILE A 55 3.38 -5.39 5.21
C ILE A 55 2.81 -4.80 6.50
N PHE A 56 1.69 -5.35 7.00
CA PHE A 56 1.10 -4.89 8.26
C PHE A 56 2.08 -5.00 9.43
N ARG A 57 2.69 -6.16 9.58
CA ARG A 57 3.63 -6.39 10.67
C ARG A 57 4.81 -5.42 10.59
N ALA A 58 5.34 -5.23 9.38
CA ALA A 58 6.48 -4.35 9.18
C ALA A 58 6.12 -2.87 9.37
N SER A 59 4.87 -2.49 9.08
CA SER A 59 4.46 -1.09 9.21
C SER A 59 4.18 -0.67 10.64
N GLY A 60 3.82 -1.60 11.51
CA GLY A 60 3.42 -1.28 12.89
C GLY A 60 2.14 -0.46 13.00
N LEU A 61 1.38 -0.35 11.93
CA LEU A 61 0.14 0.42 11.92
C LEU A 61 -1.03 -0.42 12.43
N SER A 62 -2.06 0.27 12.94
CA SER A 62 -3.29 -0.37 13.36
C SER A 62 -4.14 -0.73 12.16
N LEU A 63 -4.82 -1.88 12.25
CA LEU A 63 -5.74 -2.31 11.22
C LEU A 63 -7.03 -1.50 11.30
N LEU A 64 -7.44 -0.90 10.17
CA LEU A 64 -8.76 -0.29 10.03
C LEU A 64 -9.74 -1.34 9.54
N GLY A 65 -10.89 -1.41 10.19
CA GLY A 65 -11.93 -2.35 9.82
C GLY A 65 -12.75 -1.90 8.62
N ILE A 66 -13.61 -2.81 8.17
CA ILE A 66 -14.45 -2.56 6.99
C ILE A 66 -15.52 -1.48 7.24
N SER A 67 -15.73 -1.09 8.49
CA SER A 67 -16.61 0.04 8.82
C SER A 67 -15.99 1.38 8.45
N ASN A 68 -14.67 1.45 8.25
CA ASN A 68 -14.03 2.66 7.76
C ASN A 68 -14.45 2.90 6.31
N SER A 69 -14.89 4.12 6.01
CA SER A 69 -15.44 4.44 4.69
C SER A 69 -14.43 4.25 3.55
N HIS A 70 -13.15 4.53 3.79
CA HIS A 70 -12.12 4.35 2.77
C HIS A 70 -11.80 2.88 2.55
N VAL A 71 -11.81 2.08 3.62
CA VAL A 71 -11.64 0.64 3.50
C VAL A 71 -12.83 0.02 2.77
N ALA A 72 -14.05 0.43 3.13
CA ALA A 72 -15.26 -0.04 2.46
C ALA A 72 -15.26 0.30 0.97
N LYS A 73 -14.81 1.48 0.60
CA LYS A 73 -14.67 1.88 -0.81
C LYS A 73 -13.73 0.95 -1.56
N ASN A 74 -12.59 0.63 -0.97
CA ASN A 74 -11.61 -0.24 -1.63
C ASN A 74 -12.14 -1.68 -1.73
N ARG A 75 -12.88 -2.16 -0.74
CA ARG A 75 -13.54 -3.46 -0.83
C ARG A 75 -14.56 -3.50 -1.96
N ALA A 76 -15.32 -2.42 -2.12
CA ALA A 76 -16.27 -2.32 -3.23
C ALA A 76 -15.55 -2.38 -4.58
N LYS A 77 -14.39 -1.74 -4.71
CA LYS A 77 -13.56 -1.83 -5.93
C LYS A 77 -13.11 -3.26 -6.18
N ILE A 78 -12.66 -3.97 -5.14
CA ILE A 78 -12.26 -5.38 -5.27
C ILE A 78 -13.43 -6.20 -5.80
N ASP A 79 -14.60 -6.04 -5.19
CA ASP A 79 -15.80 -6.80 -5.58
C ASP A 79 -16.23 -6.51 -7.00
N SER A 80 -16.08 -5.29 -7.47
CA SER A 80 -16.46 -4.89 -8.82
C SER A 80 -15.39 -5.19 -9.87
N GLY A 81 -14.21 -5.67 -9.47
CA GLY A 81 -13.10 -5.92 -10.37
C GLY A 81 -12.36 -4.67 -10.81
N THR A 82 -12.58 -3.55 -10.15
CA THR A 82 -11.84 -2.31 -10.42
C THR A 82 -10.38 -2.49 -10.05
N GLN A 83 -9.48 -2.09 -10.93
CA GLN A 83 -8.04 -2.20 -10.67
C GLN A 83 -7.59 -1.21 -9.61
N LEU A 84 -6.81 -1.71 -8.65
CA LEU A 84 -6.22 -0.91 -7.58
C LEU A 84 -4.79 -0.50 -7.94
N SER A 85 -4.36 0.65 -7.46
CA SER A 85 -2.96 1.05 -7.57
C SER A 85 -2.10 0.23 -6.63
N PRO A 86 -0.93 -0.25 -7.07
CA PRO A 86 0.06 -0.82 -6.17
C PRO A 86 0.46 0.13 -5.05
N LEU A 87 0.96 -0.41 -3.96
CA LEU A 87 1.39 0.39 -2.81
C LEU A 87 2.76 1.02 -3.05
N LEU A 88 3.01 2.13 -2.37
CA LEU A 88 4.34 2.74 -2.28
C LEU A 88 4.84 2.58 -0.85
N LEU A 89 5.98 1.92 -0.70
CA LEU A 89 6.58 1.58 0.60
C LEU A 89 7.99 2.16 0.70
N VAL A 90 8.34 2.64 1.89
CA VAL A 90 9.69 3.16 2.17
C VAL A 90 10.27 2.39 3.34
N ARG A 91 11.49 1.85 3.16
CA ARG A 91 12.20 1.16 4.22
C ARG A 91 12.68 2.15 5.26
N ASP A 92 12.49 1.79 6.53
CA ASP A 92 13.01 2.54 7.67
C ASP A 92 13.81 1.57 8.55
N PRO A 93 15.01 1.17 8.11
CA PRO A 93 15.77 0.17 8.83
C PRO A 93 16.25 0.64 10.21
N ALA A 94 16.40 1.95 10.40
CA ALA A 94 16.79 2.48 11.71
C ALA A 94 15.77 2.15 12.79
N HIS A 95 14.49 2.02 12.43
CA HIS A 95 13.42 1.68 13.36
C HIS A 95 12.86 0.27 13.14
N GLY A 96 13.44 -0.51 12.23
CA GLY A 96 12.97 -1.84 11.93
C GLY A 96 11.58 -1.87 11.34
N LYS A 97 11.24 -0.89 10.52
CA LYS A 97 9.90 -0.70 9.98
C LYS A 97 9.90 -0.51 8.47
N VAL A 98 8.72 -0.67 7.90
CA VAL A 98 8.39 -0.16 6.58
C VAL A 98 7.33 0.94 6.75
N ILE A 99 7.45 1.99 5.96
CA ILE A 99 6.47 3.08 5.95
C ILE A 99 5.57 2.87 4.75
N VAL A 100 4.26 2.80 4.99
CA VAL A 100 3.27 2.76 3.90
C VAL A 100 3.06 4.20 3.47
N ALA A 101 3.81 4.63 2.46
CA ALA A 101 3.78 6.01 2.00
C ALA A 101 2.49 6.31 1.23
N ASP A 102 1.93 5.32 0.55
CA ASP A 102 0.64 5.44 -0.12
C ASP A 102 -0.02 4.07 -0.19
N GLY A 103 -1.32 4.02 0.08
CA GLY A 103 -2.12 2.81 -0.07
C GLY A 103 -2.54 2.13 1.22
N TYR A 104 -2.47 2.80 2.36
CA TYR A 104 -2.84 2.21 3.64
C TYR A 104 -4.25 1.61 3.66
N HIS A 105 -5.24 2.36 3.14
CA HIS A 105 -6.62 1.87 3.13
C HIS A 105 -6.80 0.69 2.18
N ARG A 106 -6.05 0.66 1.08
CA ARG A 106 -6.04 -0.50 0.16
C ARG A 106 -5.46 -1.73 0.86
N LEU A 107 -4.38 -1.53 1.61
CA LEU A 107 -3.78 -2.61 2.40
C LEU A 107 -4.80 -3.19 3.38
N CYS A 108 -5.51 -2.34 4.11
CA CYS A 108 -6.53 -2.78 5.07
C CYS A 108 -7.64 -3.59 4.38
N ALA A 109 -8.09 -3.13 3.23
CA ALA A 109 -9.16 -3.80 2.48
C ALA A 109 -8.72 -5.19 1.99
N VAL A 110 -7.51 -5.29 1.45
CA VAL A 110 -6.98 -6.56 0.96
C VAL A 110 -6.74 -7.52 2.13
N TYR A 111 -6.15 -7.02 3.21
CA TYR A 111 -5.91 -7.83 4.41
C TYR A 111 -7.21 -8.41 4.97
N ALA A 112 -8.28 -7.62 4.98
CA ALA A 112 -9.56 -8.07 5.49
C ALA A 112 -10.13 -9.25 4.69
N ASP A 113 -9.85 -9.30 3.38
CA ASP A 113 -10.30 -10.40 2.54
C ASP A 113 -9.37 -11.61 2.66
N ASP A 114 -8.06 -11.38 2.61
CA ASP A 114 -7.07 -12.46 2.61
C ASP A 114 -5.72 -11.90 3.07
N GLU A 115 -5.36 -12.21 4.31
CA GLU A 115 -4.09 -11.72 4.87
C GLU A 115 -2.87 -12.26 4.16
N ASP A 116 -3.00 -13.37 3.45
CA ASP A 116 -1.91 -13.99 2.69
C ASP A 116 -1.85 -13.49 1.24
N ALA A 117 -2.76 -12.63 0.83
CA ALA A 117 -2.76 -12.09 -0.53
C ALA A 117 -1.47 -11.31 -0.80
N LEU A 118 -0.90 -11.54 -1.99
CA LEU A 118 0.26 -10.77 -2.44
C LEU A 118 -0.20 -9.40 -2.94
N ILE A 119 0.44 -8.37 -2.45
CA ILE A 119 0.13 -6.99 -2.83
C ILE A 119 1.29 -6.44 -3.66
N PRO A 120 1.03 -6.06 -4.91
CA PRO A 120 2.05 -5.41 -5.73
C PRO A 120 2.44 -4.07 -5.14
N CYS A 121 3.72 -3.75 -5.17
CA CYS A 121 4.21 -2.50 -4.60
C CYS A 121 5.57 -2.14 -5.18
N LYS A 122 5.95 -0.89 -4.97
CA LYS A 122 7.34 -0.46 -5.10
C LYS A 122 7.86 -0.17 -3.70
N ILE A 123 9.11 -0.50 -3.47
CA ILE A 123 9.75 -0.27 -2.17
C ILE A 123 11.15 0.29 -2.39
N ALA A 124 11.48 1.29 -1.59
CA ALA A 124 12.78 1.93 -1.63
C ALA A 124 13.38 2.06 -0.24
#